data_ddb28b32698309b837e6f2588494f39e
#
_entry.id   ddb28b32698309b837e6f2588494f39e
#
_cell.length_a   1.000
_cell.length_b   1.000
_cell.length_c   1.000
_cell.angle_alpha   90.00
_cell.angle_beta   90.00
_cell.angle_gamma   90.00
#
_symmetry.space_group_name_H-M   'P 1'
#
loop_
_entity.id
_entity.type
_entity.pdbx_description
1 polymer ?
#
loop_
_entity_poly.entity_id
_entity_poly.type
_entity_poly.pdbx_seq_one_letter_code
_entity_poly.pdbx_strand_id
1 'polypeptide(L)'
;MSTAAQRMALYRQRKGVNYFALTLSLLAMAFGVFWLLWILWETLRLGLGGFSLSLLTQMTPPPNEDGGGLANAIFGSFMMVMLATFVGTPIGIMAGVFLAEYDRGNSWLASVTRFVNDILLSAPSIVIGLFVYAAVVARFRSFSAYAGVFALALIVIPVVIRTTENMLLLVPSSLREAAYALGTPKWKVITLVTLRAARAGVITGVLLAVARIAGETAPLLFTSLNNQFWSADLSKPMASLPVTIFKFAMSPYENWQHLAWAGVFLTTLAVLGLNILARVLTRQK
;
A
#
# COMPACT_ATOMS: atom_id res chain seq x y z
N MET A 1 -49.41 23.51 10.97
CA MET A 1 -49.08 22.49 11.98
C MET A 1 -49.52 21.12 11.46
N SER A 2 -48.59 20.17 11.26
CA SER A 2 -48.93 18.83 10.80
C SER A 2 -49.68 18.06 11.92
N THR A 3 -50.80 17.44 11.59
CA THR A 3 -51.60 16.63 12.56
C THR A 3 -50.79 15.43 13.07
N ALA A 4 -51.08 14.95 14.29
CA ALA A 4 -50.38 13.79 14.86
C ALA A 4 -50.45 12.54 13.94
N ALA A 5 -51.55 12.37 13.21
CA ALA A 5 -51.74 11.30 12.23
C ALA A 5 -50.72 11.42 11.04
N GLN A 6 -50.48 12.64 10.53
CA GLN A 6 -49.51 12.84 9.45
C GLN A 6 -48.08 12.55 9.92
N ARG A 7 -47.72 12.93 11.14
CA ARG A 7 -46.41 12.59 11.73
C ARG A 7 -46.22 11.10 11.89
N MET A 8 -47.24 10.39 12.31
CA MET A 8 -47.22 8.93 12.48
C MET A 8 -47.08 8.20 11.13
N ALA A 9 -47.80 8.66 10.10
CA ALA A 9 -47.67 8.12 8.74
C ALA A 9 -46.26 8.32 8.17
N LEU A 10 -45.71 9.52 8.29
CA LEU A 10 -44.32 9.82 7.88
C LEU A 10 -43.31 9.00 8.68
N TYR A 11 -43.50 8.78 9.95
CA TYR A 11 -42.64 7.93 10.76
C TYR A 11 -42.64 6.48 10.27
N ARG A 12 -43.81 5.90 10.01
CA ARG A 12 -43.95 4.54 9.46
C ARG A 12 -43.29 4.40 8.10
N GLN A 13 -43.50 5.36 7.22
CA GLN A 13 -42.86 5.38 5.89
C GLN A 13 -41.33 5.45 6.01
N ARG A 14 -40.80 6.37 6.81
CA ARG A 14 -39.34 6.50 7.05
C ARG A 14 -38.78 5.23 7.68
N LYS A 15 -39.49 4.61 8.61
CA LYS A 15 -39.09 3.35 9.23
C LYS A 15 -39.05 2.21 8.22
N GLY A 16 -40.03 2.11 7.31
CA GLY A 16 -40.04 1.13 6.22
C GLY A 16 -38.88 1.31 5.27
N VAL A 17 -38.62 2.55 4.81
CA VAL A 17 -37.44 2.89 3.96
C VAL A 17 -36.13 2.56 4.65
N ASN A 18 -36.06 2.86 5.98
CA ASN A 18 -34.85 2.54 6.75
C ASN A 18 -34.58 1.03 6.84
N TYR A 19 -35.61 0.23 7.10
CA TYR A 19 -35.49 -1.23 7.11
C TYR A 19 -35.09 -1.76 5.74
N PHE A 20 -35.69 -1.26 4.67
CA PHE A 20 -35.32 -1.64 3.31
C PHE A 20 -33.84 -1.30 3.00
N ALA A 21 -33.42 -0.08 3.31
CA ALA A 21 -32.03 0.35 3.13
C ALA A 21 -31.04 -0.49 3.96
N LEU A 22 -31.40 -0.79 5.23
CA LEU A 22 -30.59 -1.63 6.11
C LEU A 22 -30.45 -3.05 5.55
N THR A 23 -31.57 -3.66 5.11
CA THR A 23 -31.56 -4.99 4.52
C THR A 23 -30.69 -5.04 3.25
N LEU A 24 -30.84 -4.04 2.37
CA LEU A 24 -30.02 -3.93 1.17
C LEU A 24 -28.53 -3.79 1.50
N SER A 25 -28.20 -2.97 2.49
CA SER A 25 -26.81 -2.78 2.96
C SER A 25 -26.24 -4.08 3.54
N LEU A 26 -27.03 -4.83 4.32
CA LEU A 26 -26.62 -6.13 4.86
C LEU A 26 -26.41 -7.17 3.76
N LEU A 27 -27.28 -7.21 2.75
CA LEU A 27 -27.13 -8.11 1.60
C LEU A 27 -25.86 -7.76 0.79
N ALA A 28 -25.62 -6.48 0.55
CA ALA A 28 -24.41 -6.03 -0.15
C ALA A 28 -23.13 -6.39 0.65
N MET A 29 -23.17 -6.20 1.97
CA MET A 29 -22.07 -6.60 2.85
C MET A 29 -21.85 -8.13 2.81
N ALA A 30 -22.92 -8.91 2.95
CA ALA A 30 -22.86 -10.38 2.91
C ALA A 30 -22.29 -10.88 1.57
N PHE A 31 -22.71 -10.27 0.46
CA PHE A 31 -22.18 -10.57 -0.88
C PHE A 31 -20.68 -10.29 -0.97
N GLY A 32 -20.20 -9.12 -0.50
CA GLY A 32 -18.77 -8.81 -0.48
C GLY A 32 -17.95 -9.76 0.39
N VAL A 33 -18.46 -10.06 1.61
CA VAL A 33 -17.82 -11.01 2.53
C VAL A 33 -17.77 -12.42 1.97
N PHE A 34 -18.83 -12.87 1.28
CA PHE A 34 -18.87 -14.18 0.63
C PHE A 34 -17.71 -14.32 -0.39
N TRP A 35 -17.55 -13.37 -1.31
CA TRP A 35 -16.48 -13.41 -2.30
C TRP A 35 -15.08 -13.33 -1.68
N LEU A 36 -14.93 -12.51 -0.63
CA LEU A 36 -13.66 -12.42 0.09
C LEU A 36 -13.30 -13.76 0.74
N LEU A 37 -14.23 -14.40 1.43
CA LEU A 37 -14.01 -15.71 2.03
C LEU A 37 -13.76 -16.79 0.99
N TRP A 38 -14.43 -16.74 -0.17
CA TRP A 38 -14.19 -17.65 -1.28
C TRP A 38 -12.78 -17.53 -1.83
N ILE A 39 -12.32 -16.31 -2.09
CA ILE A 39 -10.95 -16.04 -2.57
C ILE A 39 -9.92 -16.53 -1.55
N LEU A 40 -10.13 -16.25 -0.26
CA LEU A 40 -9.24 -16.73 0.80
C LEU A 40 -9.21 -18.25 0.88
N TRP A 41 -10.36 -18.90 0.74
CA TRP A 41 -10.47 -20.36 0.73
C TRP A 41 -9.68 -20.99 -0.43
N GLU A 42 -9.85 -20.49 -1.66
CA GLU A 42 -9.10 -20.99 -2.81
C GLU A 42 -7.61 -20.71 -2.68
N THR A 43 -7.23 -19.53 -2.19
CA THR A 43 -5.82 -19.19 -1.90
C THR A 43 -5.21 -20.16 -0.89
N LEU A 44 -5.94 -20.49 0.16
CA LEU A 44 -5.49 -21.43 1.19
C LEU A 44 -5.40 -22.86 0.62
N ARG A 45 -6.43 -23.32 -0.06
CA ARG A 45 -6.54 -24.67 -0.61
C ARG A 45 -5.45 -24.97 -1.64
N LEU A 46 -5.27 -24.09 -2.63
CA LEU A 46 -4.32 -24.27 -3.72
C LEU A 46 -2.90 -23.84 -3.31
N GLY A 47 -2.79 -22.82 -2.47
CA GLY A 47 -1.49 -22.32 -2.01
C GLY A 47 -0.77 -23.27 -1.03
N LEU A 48 -1.52 -23.95 -0.14
CA LEU A 48 -0.92 -24.93 0.77
C LEU A 48 -0.38 -26.17 0.01
N GLY A 49 -1.04 -26.56 -1.08
CA GLY A 49 -0.57 -27.69 -1.89
C GLY A 49 0.80 -27.48 -2.54
N GLY A 50 1.17 -26.23 -2.84
CA GLY A 50 2.46 -25.87 -3.42
C GLY A 50 3.48 -25.33 -2.40
N PHE A 51 3.10 -25.23 -1.12
CA PHE A 51 3.99 -24.64 -0.10
C PHE A 51 5.01 -25.68 0.39
N SER A 52 6.27 -25.41 0.12
CA SER A 52 7.39 -26.23 0.57
C SER A 52 8.56 -25.32 1.02
N LEU A 53 9.49 -25.86 1.78
CA LEU A 53 10.68 -25.09 2.22
C LEU A 53 11.55 -24.69 1.01
N SER A 54 11.55 -25.48 -0.06
CA SER A 54 12.23 -25.19 -1.32
C SER A 54 11.71 -23.90 -1.96
N LEU A 55 10.43 -23.52 -1.74
CA LEU A 55 9.85 -22.29 -2.22
C LEU A 55 10.64 -21.03 -1.76
N LEU A 56 11.19 -21.07 -0.55
CA LEU A 56 11.93 -19.96 0.06
C LEU A 56 13.43 -19.97 -0.24
N THR A 57 13.97 -21.12 -0.67
CA THR A 57 15.43 -21.34 -0.78
C THR A 57 15.91 -21.54 -2.22
N GLN A 58 15.04 -22.02 -3.10
CA GLN A 58 15.38 -22.28 -4.49
C GLN A 58 14.94 -21.16 -5.41
N MET A 59 15.62 -21.00 -6.53
CA MET A 59 15.27 -20.05 -7.59
C MET A 59 14.08 -20.57 -8.42
N THR A 60 13.53 -19.67 -9.25
CA THR A 60 12.49 -20.03 -10.20
C THR A 60 12.99 -21.08 -11.18
N PRO A 61 12.29 -22.22 -11.34
CA PRO A 61 12.71 -23.29 -12.22
C PRO A 61 12.46 -22.94 -13.69
N PRO A 62 13.18 -23.60 -14.62
CA PRO A 62 12.83 -23.59 -16.04
C PRO A 62 11.43 -24.19 -16.29
N PRO A 63 10.84 -23.90 -17.47
CA PRO A 63 9.57 -24.53 -17.86
C PRO A 63 9.68 -26.07 -17.89
N ASN A 64 8.64 -26.77 -17.43
CA ASN A 64 8.52 -28.24 -17.40
C ASN A 64 9.56 -28.97 -16.50
N GLU A 65 10.26 -28.27 -15.62
CA GLU A 65 11.05 -28.92 -14.58
C GLU A 65 10.28 -28.91 -13.26
N ASP A 66 10.23 -30.06 -12.60
CA ASP A 66 9.63 -30.19 -11.28
C ASP A 66 10.53 -29.59 -10.20
N GLY A 67 9.92 -28.98 -9.17
CA GLY A 67 10.65 -28.36 -8.08
C GLY A 67 10.91 -26.88 -8.30
N GLY A 68 12.03 -26.37 -7.73
CA GLY A 68 12.34 -24.96 -7.71
C GLY A 68 11.57 -24.16 -6.65
N GLY A 69 11.70 -22.84 -6.69
CA GLY A 69 11.13 -21.95 -5.71
C GLY A 69 10.94 -20.52 -6.23
N LEU A 70 10.81 -19.58 -5.29
CA LEU A 70 10.59 -18.18 -5.58
C LEU A 70 11.60 -17.27 -4.84
N ALA A 71 12.72 -17.81 -4.37
CA ALA A 71 13.70 -17.09 -3.54
C ALA A 71 14.21 -15.81 -4.20
N ASN A 72 14.53 -15.84 -5.51
CA ASN A 72 14.93 -14.67 -6.28
C ASN A 72 13.85 -13.59 -6.33
N ALA A 73 12.59 -13.98 -6.50
CA ALA A 73 11.44 -13.07 -6.56
C ALA A 73 11.10 -12.48 -5.17
N ILE A 74 11.21 -13.28 -4.11
CA ILE A 74 11.05 -12.84 -2.71
C ILE A 74 12.12 -11.81 -2.36
N PHE A 75 13.40 -12.12 -2.66
CA PHE A 75 14.51 -11.22 -2.41
C PHE A 75 14.36 -9.90 -3.17
N GLY A 76 14.03 -9.96 -4.46
CA GLY A 76 13.87 -8.75 -5.26
C GLY A 76 12.68 -7.90 -4.82
N SER A 77 11.55 -8.51 -4.45
CA SER A 77 10.42 -7.78 -3.84
C SER A 77 10.83 -7.09 -2.56
N PHE A 78 11.48 -7.82 -1.64
CA PHE A 78 11.95 -7.25 -0.37
C PHE A 78 12.89 -6.06 -0.62
N MET A 79 13.89 -6.22 -1.49
CA MET A 79 14.87 -5.20 -1.80
C MET A 79 14.21 -3.94 -2.39
N MET A 80 13.35 -4.10 -3.41
CA MET A 80 12.69 -2.96 -4.05
C MET A 80 11.69 -2.25 -3.11
N VAL A 81 10.91 -3.00 -2.33
CA VAL A 81 9.96 -2.43 -1.35
C VAL A 81 10.70 -1.67 -0.25
N MET A 82 11.79 -2.23 0.31
CA MET A 82 12.58 -1.58 1.35
C MET A 82 13.22 -0.29 0.84
N LEU A 83 13.84 -0.31 -0.35
CA LEU A 83 14.46 0.88 -0.93
C LEU A 83 13.43 1.96 -1.27
N ALA A 84 12.29 1.58 -1.85
CA ALA A 84 11.20 2.52 -2.15
C ALA A 84 10.65 3.16 -0.87
N THR A 85 10.50 2.38 0.19
CA THR A 85 10.06 2.87 1.51
C THR A 85 11.10 3.79 2.14
N PHE A 86 12.38 3.41 2.07
CA PHE A 86 13.48 4.21 2.62
C PHE A 86 13.59 5.60 1.96
N VAL A 87 13.36 5.68 0.66
CA VAL A 87 13.34 6.95 -0.09
C VAL A 87 12.01 7.69 0.08
N GLY A 88 10.91 7.00 -0.10
CA GLY A 88 9.57 7.62 -0.14
C GLY A 88 9.08 8.11 1.22
N THR A 89 9.41 7.39 2.31
CA THR A 89 8.93 7.74 3.66
C THR A 89 9.47 9.07 4.17
N PRO A 90 10.78 9.37 4.15
CA PRO A 90 11.28 10.66 4.58
C PRO A 90 10.71 11.83 3.77
N ILE A 91 10.62 11.67 2.44
CA ILE A 91 10.05 12.69 1.56
C ILE A 91 8.57 12.92 1.93
N GLY A 92 7.80 11.84 2.08
CA GLY A 92 6.39 11.92 2.45
C GLY A 92 6.14 12.55 3.81
N ILE A 93 6.94 12.20 4.83
CA ILE A 93 6.84 12.80 6.18
C ILE A 93 7.18 14.28 6.11
N MET A 94 8.27 14.68 5.45
CA MET A 94 8.65 16.09 5.34
C MET A 94 7.57 16.93 4.64
N ALA A 95 7.02 16.43 3.54
CA ALA A 95 5.95 17.11 2.82
C ALA A 95 4.65 17.16 3.66
N GLY A 96 4.27 16.06 4.33
CA GLY A 96 3.12 16.04 5.23
C GLY A 96 3.25 17.00 6.42
N VAL A 97 4.45 17.09 7.02
CA VAL A 97 4.77 18.07 8.05
C VAL A 97 4.65 19.50 7.51
N PHE A 98 5.17 19.75 6.29
CA PHE A 98 5.04 21.04 5.65
C PHE A 98 3.56 21.43 5.50
N LEU A 99 2.72 20.54 5.00
CA LEU A 99 1.30 20.81 4.81
C LEU A 99 0.54 21.04 6.12
N ALA A 100 0.86 20.30 7.19
CA ALA A 100 0.16 20.40 8.47
C ALA A 100 0.62 21.56 9.35
N GLU A 101 1.92 21.88 9.34
CA GLU A 101 2.53 22.78 10.34
C GLU A 101 3.01 24.11 9.76
N TYR A 102 3.29 24.19 8.47
CA TYR A 102 3.83 25.39 7.82
C TYR A 102 2.83 26.10 6.90
N ASP A 103 1.80 25.38 6.44
CA ASP A 103 0.75 26.01 5.64
C ASP A 103 -0.16 26.87 6.54
N ARG A 104 -0.20 28.16 6.25
CA ARG A 104 -1.06 29.16 6.93
C ARG A 104 -2.44 29.30 6.26
N GLY A 105 -2.84 28.33 5.42
CA GLY A 105 -4.15 28.34 4.75
C GLY A 105 -4.21 29.15 3.45
N ASN A 106 -3.14 29.81 3.04
CA ASN A 106 -3.08 30.62 1.81
C ASN A 106 -1.77 30.46 1.02
N SER A 107 -1.08 29.34 1.20
CA SER A 107 0.15 29.06 0.48
C SER A 107 -0.14 28.39 -0.85
N TRP A 108 0.21 29.04 -1.97
CA TRP A 108 0.14 28.42 -3.31
C TRP A 108 0.90 27.10 -3.35
N LEU A 109 2.07 27.04 -2.75
CA LEU A 109 2.89 25.82 -2.71
C LEU A 109 2.17 24.67 -2.01
N ALA A 110 1.48 24.92 -0.90
CA ALA A 110 0.70 23.88 -0.22
C ALA A 110 -0.49 23.41 -1.06
N SER A 111 -1.17 24.33 -1.75
CA SER A 111 -2.28 23.99 -2.65
C SER A 111 -1.81 23.12 -3.82
N VAL A 112 -0.68 23.47 -4.45
CA VAL A 112 -0.08 22.66 -5.52
C VAL A 112 0.37 21.29 -5.00
N THR A 113 1.00 21.24 -3.82
CA THR A 113 1.45 19.97 -3.23
C THR A 113 0.26 19.05 -2.94
N ARG A 114 -0.84 19.55 -2.37
CA ARG A 114 -2.07 18.75 -2.18
C ARG A 114 -2.67 18.30 -3.50
N PHE A 115 -2.74 19.19 -4.48
CA PHE A 115 -3.28 18.86 -5.81
C PHE A 115 -2.47 17.75 -6.49
N VAL A 116 -1.14 17.86 -6.53
CA VAL A 116 -0.27 16.81 -7.08
C VAL A 116 -0.40 15.51 -6.30
N ASN A 117 -0.47 15.60 -4.97
CA ASN A 117 -0.66 14.44 -4.10
C ASN A 117 -1.98 13.71 -4.41
N ASP A 118 -3.07 14.46 -4.56
CA ASP A 118 -4.39 13.88 -4.84
C ASP A 118 -4.44 13.25 -6.24
N ILE A 119 -3.75 13.83 -7.24
CA ILE A 119 -3.57 13.20 -8.57
C ILE A 119 -2.83 11.87 -8.45
N LEU A 120 -1.71 11.83 -7.73
CA LEU A 120 -0.92 10.60 -7.55
C LEU A 120 -1.70 9.52 -6.78
N LEU A 121 -2.51 9.90 -5.79
CA LEU A 121 -3.37 8.95 -5.06
C LEU A 121 -4.50 8.38 -5.91
N SER A 122 -5.04 9.16 -6.84
CA SER A 122 -6.13 8.74 -7.72
C SER A 122 -5.65 8.03 -8.99
N ALA A 123 -4.37 8.18 -9.35
CA ALA A 123 -3.81 7.58 -10.55
C ALA A 123 -3.78 6.05 -10.45
N PRO A 124 -4.24 5.32 -11.50
CA PRO A 124 -4.02 3.88 -11.57
C PRO A 124 -2.52 3.57 -11.55
N SER A 125 -2.10 2.55 -10.78
CA SER A 125 -0.67 2.23 -10.61
C SER A 125 0.03 1.87 -11.94
N ILE A 126 -0.71 1.35 -12.92
CA ILE A 126 -0.19 1.09 -14.27
C ILE A 126 0.26 2.39 -14.97
N VAL A 127 -0.45 3.49 -14.77
CA VAL A 127 -0.10 4.79 -15.34
C VAL A 127 1.21 5.31 -14.75
N ILE A 128 1.41 5.13 -13.44
CA ILE A 128 2.68 5.45 -12.77
C ILE A 128 3.81 4.60 -13.37
N GLY A 129 3.58 3.31 -13.59
CA GLY A 129 4.54 2.42 -14.25
C GLY A 129 4.92 2.86 -15.65
N LEU A 130 3.95 3.23 -16.47
CA LEU A 130 4.17 3.74 -17.83
C LEU A 130 4.89 5.10 -17.84
N PHE A 131 4.56 5.97 -16.90
CA PHE A 131 5.28 7.24 -16.71
C PHE A 131 6.77 6.99 -16.41
N VAL A 132 7.06 6.11 -15.46
CA VAL A 132 8.45 5.77 -15.12
C VAL A 132 9.15 5.05 -16.26
N TYR A 133 8.44 4.19 -17.00
CA TYR A 133 8.98 3.60 -18.22
C TYR A 133 9.43 4.69 -19.21
N ALA A 134 8.57 5.64 -19.52
CA ALA A 134 8.88 6.72 -20.47
C ALA A 134 10.02 7.63 -19.96
N ALA A 135 9.99 7.97 -18.66
CA ALA A 135 10.94 8.91 -18.07
C ALA A 135 12.32 8.31 -17.81
N VAL A 136 12.39 7.01 -17.46
CA VAL A 136 13.62 6.34 -17.01
C VAL A 136 14.01 5.22 -17.98
N VAL A 137 13.18 4.16 -18.10
CA VAL A 137 13.55 2.95 -18.84
C VAL A 137 13.81 3.25 -20.32
N ALA A 138 12.93 4.00 -20.97
CA ALA A 138 13.08 4.37 -22.39
C ALA A 138 14.31 5.26 -22.63
N ARG A 139 14.63 6.14 -21.68
CA ARG A 139 15.79 7.04 -21.79
C ARG A 139 17.10 6.33 -21.61
N PHE A 140 17.20 5.41 -20.65
CA PHE A 140 18.39 4.61 -20.41
C PHE A 140 18.43 3.31 -21.21
N ARG A 141 17.36 3.00 -21.95
CA ARG A 141 17.17 1.80 -22.78
C ARG A 141 17.42 0.48 -22.01
N SER A 142 17.16 0.49 -20.72
CA SER A 142 17.31 -0.69 -19.87
C SER A 142 16.27 -0.75 -18.77
N PHE A 143 15.68 -1.93 -18.56
CA PHE A 143 14.90 -2.23 -17.37
C PHE A 143 15.85 -2.39 -16.17
N SER A 144 15.44 -1.91 -15.01
CA SER A 144 16.28 -1.99 -13.81
C SER A 144 15.46 -1.99 -12.53
N ALA A 145 16.02 -2.56 -11.46
CA ALA A 145 15.41 -2.47 -10.14
C ALA A 145 15.32 -1.01 -9.67
N TYR A 146 16.26 -0.13 -10.03
CA TYR A 146 16.17 1.31 -9.74
C TYR A 146 14.89 1.94 -10.31
N ALA A 147 14.53 1.62 -11.55
CA ALA A 147 13.28 2.10 -12.14
C ALA A 147 12.07 1.56 -11.36
N GLY A 148 12.12 0.28 -10.93
CA GLY A 148 11.10 -0.32 -10.07
C GLY A 148 10.97 0.39 -8.72
N VAL A 149 12.09 0.64 -8.04
CA VAL A 149 12.15 1.39 -6.78
C VAL A 149 11.55 2.79 -6.95
N PHE A 150 11.89 3.48 -8.04
CA PHE A 150 11.35 4.82 -8.32
C PHE A 150 9.84 4.79 -8.52
N ALA A 151 9.32 3.82 -9.28
CA ALA A 151 7.88 3.64 -9.47
C ALA A 151 7.15 3.36 -8.15
N LEU A 152 7.68 2.46 -7.32
CA LEU A 152 7.12 2.17 -6.01
C LEU A 152 7.20 3.37 -5.05
N ALA A 153 8.30 4.14 -5.08
CA ALA A 153 8.44 5.34 -4.27
C ALA A 153 7.39 6.39 -4.62
N LEU A 154 7.07 6.58 -5.92
CA LEU A 154 5.99 7.47 -6.35
C LEU A 154 4.61 7.06 -5.84
N ILE A 155 4.42 5.78 -5.49
CA ILE A 155 3.17 5.28 -4.88
C ILE A 155 3.21 5.46 -3.35
N VAL A 156 4.36 5.28 -2.71
CA VAL A 156 4.52 5.44 -1.24
C VAL A 156 4.38 6.90 -0.82
N ILE A 157 5.06 7.80 -1.52
CA ILE A 157 5.13 9.23 -1.17
C ILE A 157 3.74 9.83 -0.89
N PRO A 158 2.76 9.75 -1.80
CA PRO A 158 1.47 10.39 -1.59
C PRO A 158 0.67 9.78 -0.44
N VAL A 159 0.79 8.48 -0.20
CA VAL A 159 0.15 7.82 0.94
C VAL A 159 0.74 8.32 2.26
N VAL A 160 2.06 8.44 2.34
CA VAL A 160 2.75 8.92 3.54
C VAL A 160 2.49 10.41 3.76
N ILE A 161 2.46 11.24 2.71
CA ILE A 161 2.07 12.67 2.81
C ILE A 161 0.70 12.78 3.48
N ARG A 162 -0.31 12.10 2.89
CA ARG A 162 -1.70 12.19 3.34
C ARG A 162 -1.89 11.71 4.77
N THR A 163 -1.28 10.58 5.11
CA THR A 163 -1.37 10.03 6.48
C THR A 163 -0.64 10.91 7.48
N THR A 164 0.53 11.43 7.16
CA THR A 164 1.28 12.32 8.05
C THR A 164 0.52 13.63 8.29
N GLU A 165 0.03 14.27 7.23
CA GLU A 165 -0.79 15.50 7.34
C GLU A 165 -2.01 15.24 8.24
N ASN A 166 -2.79 14.20 7.96
CA ASN A 166 -3.99 13.89 8.74
C ASN A 166 -3.67 13.60 10.21
N MET A 167 -2.61 12.85 10.51
CA MET A 167 -2.25 12.52 11.89
C MET A 167 -1.74 13.73 12.67
N LEU A 168 -1.02 14.64 12.02
CA LEU A 168 -0.58 15.89 12.65
C LEU A 168 -1.75 16.86 12.92
N LEU A 169 -2.73 16.91 12.02
CA LEU A 169 -3.94 17.74 12.22
C LEU A 169 -4.81 17.24 13.39
N LEU A 170 -4.74 15.96 13.77
CA LEU A 170 -5.43 15.44 14.95
C LEU A 170 -4.78 15.83 16.28
N VAL A 171 -3.54 16.32 16.28
CA VAL A 171 -2.88 16.76 17.50
C VAL A 171 -3.53 18.07 17.98
N PRO A 172 -4.01 18.18 19.23
CA PRO A 172 -4.66 19.37 19.75
C PRO A 172 -3.77 20.64 19.68
N SER A 173 -4.37 21.78 19.31
CA SER A 173 -3.65 23.08 19.27
C SER A 173 -3.10 23.47 20.62
N SER A 174 -3.82 23.15 21.69
CA SER A 174 -3.40 23.44 23.08
C SER A 174 -2.04 22.85 23.43
N LEU A 175 -1.69 21.68 22.86
CA LEU A 175 -0.38 21.06 23.06
C LEU A 175 0.75 21.87 22.41
N ARG A 176 0.48 22.44 21.22
CA ARG A 176 1.41 23.32 20.52
C ARG A 176 1.58 24.68 21.28
N GLU A 177 0.46 25.25 21.70
CA GLU A 177 0.43 26.50 22.42
C GLU A 177 1.18 26.42 23.76
N ALA A 178 1.00 25.32 24.52
CA ALA A 178 1.74 25.06 25.75
C ALA A 178 3.25 24.98 25.50
N ALA A 179 3.69 24.34 24.43
CA ALA A 179 5.10 24.26 24.08
C ALA A 179 5.67 25.62 23.65
N TYR A 180 4.89 26.43 22.92
CA TYR A 180 5.29 27.81 22.58
C TYR A 180 5.36 28.73 23.81
N ALA A 181 4.45 28.58 24.77
CA ALA A 181 4.45 29.36 26.02
C ALA A 181 5.73 29.10 26.85
N LEU A 182 6.36 27.94 26.70
CA LEU A 182 7.66 27.61 27.28
C LEU A 182 8.86 28.15 26.48
N GLY A 183 8.63 28.98 25.46
CA GLY A 183 9.68 29.59 24.64
C GLY A 183 10.30 28.58 23.61
N THR A 184 9.67 27.44 23.36
CA THR A 184 10.22 26.42 22.47
C THR A 184 10.12 26.89 21.01
N PRO A 185 11.22 26.84 20.23
CA PRO A 185 11.18 27.24 18.82
C PRO A 185 10.38 26.23 17.98
N LYS A 186 9.75 26.71 16.88
CA LYS A 186 8.79 25.95 16.05
C LYS A 186 9.29 24.57 15.63
N TRP A 187 10.53 24.45 15.17
CA TRP A 187 11.07 23.18 14.72
C TRP A 187 11.16 22.12 15.85
N LYS A 188 11.45 22.55 17.11
CA LYS A 188 11.41 21.65 18.26
C LYS A 188 9.98 21.25 18.64
N VAL A 189 9.03 22.19 18.56
CA VAL A 189 7.60 21.86 18.77
C VAL A 189 7.16 20.80 17.78
N ILE A 190 7.52 20.95 16.51
CA ILE A 190 7.17 19.97 15.46
C ILE A 190 7.81 18.62 15.74
N THR A 191 9.11 18.56 15.97
CA THR A 191 9.84 17.27 16.06
C THR A 191 9.64 16.56 17.38
N LEU A 192 9.61 17.29 18.50
CA LEU A 192 9.57 16.72 19.85
C LEU A 192 8.18 16.63 20.46
N VAL A 193 7.23 17.43 19.97
CA VAL A 193 5.86 17.47 20.52
C VAL A 193 4.88 16.89 19.51
N THR A 194 4.65 17.53 18.34
CA THR A 194 3.57 17.13 17.45
C THR A 194 3.86 15.82 16.72
N LEU A 195 5.05 15.64 16.13
CA LEU A 195 5.44 14.36 15.51
C LEU A 195 5.51 13.22 16.53
N ARG A 196 5.98 13.53 17.75
CA ARG A 196 6.02 12.52 18.81
C ARG A 196 4.62 12.11 19.27
N ALA A 197 3.69 13.04 19.33
CA ALA A 197 2.28 12.74 19.63
C ALA A 197 1.60 11.95 18.51
N ALA A 198 1.89 12.27 17.24
CA ALA A 198 1.32 11.63 16.06
C ALA A 198 2.03 10.35 15.63
N ARG A 199 3.17 9.98 16.26
CA ARG A 199 4.08 8.91 15.76
C ARG A 199 3.40 7.60 15.48
N ALA A 200 2.47 7.16 16.34
CA ALA A 200 1.79 5.88 16.18
C ALA A 200 0.97 5.86 14.86
N GLY A 201 0.24 6.94 14.58
CA GLY A 201 -0.54 7.08 13.36
C GLY A 201 0.35 7.18 12.11
N VAL A 202 1.46 7.93 12.19
CA VAL A 202 2.42 8.05 11.07
C VAL A 202 3.06 6.70 10.76
N ILE A 203 3.53 5.96 11.77
CA ILE A 203 4.09 4.61 11.59
C ILE A 203 3.06 3.67 10.96
N THR A 204 1.81 3.70 11.42
CA THR A 204 0.74 2.91 10.81
C THR A 204 0.56 3.26 9.33
N GLY A 205 0.55 4.55 9.01
CA GLY A 205 0.44 5.01 7.63
C GLY A 205 1.58 4.49 6.74
N VAL A 206 2.81 4.54 7.25
CA VAL A 206 3.98 3.97 6.55
C VAL A 206 3.84 2.46 6.35
N LEU A 207 3.46 1.72 7.38
CA LEU A 207 3.28 0.26 7.30
C LEU A 207 2.17 -0.12 6.31
N LEU A 208 1.08 0.65 6.27
CA LEU A 208 0.01 0.47 5.27
C LEU A 208 0.50 0.78 3.85
N ALA A 209 1.33 1.81 3.67
CA ALA A 209 1.96 2.10 2.39
C ALA A 209 2.88 0.95 1.93
N VAL A 210 3.69 0.40 2.85
CA VAL A 210 4.54 -0.78 2.59
C VAL A 210 3.69 -1.99 2.20
N ALA A 211 2.63 -2.29 2.94
CA ALA A 211 1.73 -3.40 2.64
C ALA A 211 1.08 -3.25 1.26
N ARG A 212 0.75 -2.02 0.86
CA ARG A 212 0.21 -1.71 -0.47
C ARG A 212 1.22 -2.02 -1.57
N ILE A 213 2.44 -1.46 -1.49
CA ILE A 213 3.44 -1.62 -2.55
C ILE A 213 4.03 -3.04 -2.61
N ALA A 214 3.94 -3.82 -1.54
CA ALA A 214 4.39 -5.22 -1.52
C ALA A 214 3.59 -6.11 -2.49
N GLY A 215 2.36 -5.74 -2.83
CA GLY A 215 1.51 -6.42 -3.80
C GLY A 215 1.46 -5.79 -5.20
N GLU A 216 2.19 -4.70 -5.45
CA GLU A 216 2.10 -4.00 -6.72
C GLU A 216 2.77 -4.78 -7.86
N THR A 217 1.98 -5.06 -8.91
CA THR A 217 2.41 -5.81 -10.09
C THR A 217 2.60 -4.90 -11.30
N ALA A 218 1.59 -4.09 -11.62
CA ALA A 218 1.54 -3.33 -12.87
C ALA A 218 2.72 -2.37 -13.07
N PRO A 219 3.13 -1.54 -12.09
CA PRO A 219 4.25 -0.64 -12.29
C PRO A 219 5.57 -1.39 -12.49
N LEU A 220 5.76 -2.54 -11.83
CA LEU A 220 6.99 -3.33 -11.93
C LEU A 220 7.13 -4.07 -13.27
N LEU A 221 6.03 -4.43 -13.92
CA LEU A 221 6.05 -5.01 -15.27
C LEU A 221 6.71 -4.08 -16.30
N PHE A 222 6.57 -2.77 -16.13
CA PHE A 222 7.10 -1.78 -17.06
C PHE A 222 8.46 -1.20 -16.62
N THR A 223 8.95 -1.54 -15.44
CA THR A 223 10.15 -0.89 -14.86
C THR A 223 11.25 -1.86 -14.49
N SER A 224 11.01 -2.81 -13.59
CA SER A 224 11.98 -3.83 -13.19
C SER A 224 11.92 -5.09 -14.04
N LEU A 225 10.81 -5.29 -14.77
CA LEU A 225 10.53 -6.46 -15.59
C LEU A 225 10.53 -7.76 -14.76
N ASN A 226 11.44 -8.68 -15.08
CA ASN A 226 11.65 -9.93 -14.33
C ASN A 226 13.05 -10.49 -14.62
N ASN A 227 13.55 -11.30 -13.70
CA ASN A 227 14.79 -12.05 -13.88
C ASN A 227 14.63 -13.45 -13.24
N GLN A 228 14.87 -14.50 -13.99
CA GLN A 228 14.79 -15.86 -13.47
C GLN A 228 15.99 -16.22 -12.59
N PHE A 229 17.10 -15.52 -12.78
CA PHE A 229 18.33 -15.74 -12.03
C PHE A 229 18.40 -14.85 -10.81
N TRP A 230 19.15 -15.27 -9.81
CA TRP A 230 19.48 -14.45 -8.66
C TRP A 230 20.31 -13.24 -9.08
N SER A 231 19.87 -12.07 -8.70
CA SER A 231 20.61 -10.83 -8.94
C SER A 231 20.41 -9.86 -7.78
N ALA A 232 21.50 -9.32 -7.26
CA ALA A 232 21.50 -8.20 -6.31
C ALA A 232 21.88 -6.87 -7.00
N ASP A 233 22.12 -6.89 -8.31
CA ASP A 233 22.49 -5.71 -9.10
C ASP A 233 21.22 -4.89 -9.44
N LEU A 234 21.08 -3.76 -8.77
CA LEU A 234 19.94 -2.86 -8.94
C LEU A 234 19.90 -2.18 -10.32
N SER A 235 21.01 -2.18 -11.07
CA SER A 235 21.08 -1.62 -12.42
C SER A 235 20.45 -2.54 -13.47
N LYS A 236 20.19 -3.79 -13.12
CA LYS A 236 19.62 -4.83 -14.00
C LYS A 236 18.17 -5.13 -13.68
N PRO A 237 17.46 -5.81 -14.60
CA PRO A 237 16.13 -6.36 -14.32
C PRO A 237 16.17 -7.25 -13.08
N MET A 238 15.16 -7.10 -12.22
CA MET A 238 15.05 -7.86 -10.98
C MET A 238 13.67 -8.47 -10.85
N ALA A 239 13.60 -9.74 -10.45
CA ALA A 239 12.35 -10.40 -10.19
C ALA A 239 11.59 -9.71 -9.04
N SER A 240 10.27 -9.74 -9.13
CA SER A 240 9.40 -9.41 -7.99
C SER A 240 8.33 -10.49 -7.85
N LEU A 241 7.94 -10.76 -6.61
CA LEU A 241 6.98 -11.82 -6.32
C LEU A 241 5.64 -11.61 -7.07
N PRO A 242 5.01 -10.42 -7.06
CA PRO A 242 3.77 -10.18 -7.79
C PRO A 242 3.91 -10.35 -9.31
N VAL A 243 5.01 -9.91 -9.91
CA VAL A 243 5.25 -10.05 -11.36
C VAL A 243 5.52 -11.51 -11.72
N THR A 244 6.26 -12.24 -10.90
CA THR A 244 6.53 -13.67 -11.12
C THR A 244 5.25 -14.48 -11.00
N ILE A 245 4.42 -14.21 -9.97
CA ILE A 245 3.09 -14.84 -9.82
C ILE A 245 2.24 -14.59 -11.07
N PHE A 246 2.16 -13.34 -11.52
CA PHE A 246 1.39 -12.99 -12.73
C PHE A 246 1.85 -13.77 -13.95
N LYS A 247 3.16 -13.82 -14.21
CA LYS A 247 3.72 -14.56 -15.34
C LYS A 247 3.46 -16.06 -15.25
N PHE A 248 3.60 -16.64 -14.06
CA PHE A 248 3.40 -18.05 -13.83
C PHE A 248 1.94 -18.46 -13.92
N ALA A 249 1.03 -17.63 -13.40
CA ALA A 249 -0.41 -17.87 -13.51
C ALA A 249 -0.92 -17.82 -14.96
N MET A 250 -0.29 -17.00 -15.81
CA MET A 250 -0.63 -16.90 -17.24
C MET A 250 0.11 -17.91 -18.13
N SER A 251 0.95 -18.75 -17.54
CA SER A 251 1.74 -19.76 -18.23
C SER A 251 0.91 -21.02 -18.51
N PRO A 252 1.17 -21.75 -19.60
CA PRO A 252 0.57 -23.05 -19.86
C PRO A 252 1.17 -24.19 -19.02
N TYR A 253 2.24 -23.96 -18.27
CA TYR A 253 2.97 -24.96 -17.51
C TYR A 253 2.38 -25.16 -16.13
N GLU A 254 1.92 -26.37 -15.81
CA GLU A 254 1.27 -26.71 -14.54
C GLU A 254 2.18 -26.46 -13.32
N ASN A 255 3.46 -26.83 -13.42
CA ASN A 255 4.44 -26.59 -12.36
C ASN A 255 4.55 -25.10 -12.00
N TRP A 256 4.53 -24.20 -12.98
CA TRP A 256 4.55 -22.76 -12.75
C TRP A 256 3.23 -22.24 -12.15
N GLN A 257 2.09 -22.81 -12.57
CA GLN A 257 0.79 -22.45 -11.97
C GLN A 257 0.72 -22.87 -10.49
N HIS A 258 1.27 -24.03 -10.13
CA HIS A 258 1.39 -24.46 -8.74
C HIS A 258 2.27 -23.51 -7.92
N LEU A 259 3.42 -23.08 -8.45
CA LEU A 259 4.29 -22.09 -7.83
C LEU A 259 3.60 -20.72 -7.72
N ALA A 260 2.78 -20.33 -8.70
CA ALA A 260 2.00 -19.09 -8.64
C ALA A 260 1.04 -19.10 -7.43
N TRP A 261 0.29 -20.20 -7.23
CA TRP A 261 -0.61 -20.33 -6.09
C TRP A 261 0.14 -20.30 -4.75
N ALA A 262 1.28 -20.98 -4.66
CA ALA A 262 2.13 -20.90 -3.46
C ALA A 262 2.67 -19.48 -3.22
N GLY A 263 3.03 -18.77 -4.29
CA GLY A 263 3.43 -17.36 -4.24
C GLY A 263 2.31 -16.43 -3.79
N VAL A 264 1.08 -16.62 -4.28
CA VAL A 264 -0.12 -15.87 -3.82
C VAL A 264 -0.35 -16.08 -2.34
N PHE A 265 -0.26 -17.33 -1.87
CA PHE A 265 -0.42 -17.66 -0.45
C PHE A 265 0.65 -16.96 0.40
N LEU A 266 1.92 -17.03 -0.01
CA LEU A 266 3.04 -16.37 0.67
C LEU A 266 2.86 -14.85 0.73
N THR A 267 2.49 -14.22 -0.38
CA THR A 267 2.23 -12.77 -0.44
C THR A 267 1.08 -12.38 0.49
N THR A 268 0.01 -13.17 0.50
CA THR A 268 -1.15 -12.94 1.36
C THR A 268 -0.75 -13.01 2.83
N LEU A 269 0.05 -14.02 3.23
CA LEU A 269 0.57 -14.14 4.59
C LEU A 269 1.49 -12.97 4.96
N ALA A 270 2.38 -12.57 4.06
CA ALA A 270 3.31 -11.46 4.30
C ALA A 270 2.55 -10.13 4.51
N VAL A 271 1.59 -9.82 3.63
CA VAL A 271 0.76 -8.61 3.74
C VAL A 271 -0.13 -8.66 4.99
N LEU A 272 -0.72 -9.82 5.30
CA LEU A 272 -1.49 -10.00 6.53
C LEU A 272 -0.61 -9.79 7.78
N GLY A 273 0.58 -10.37 7.79
CA GLY A 273 1.57 -10.19 8.85
C GLY A 273 1.95 -8.72 9.06
N LEU A 274 2.22 -7.99 7.98
CA LEU A 274 2.49 -6.55 8.02
C LEU A 274 1.30 -5.75 8.59
N ASN A 275 0.07 -6.07 8.18
CA ASN A 275 -1.13 -5.41 8.70
C ASN A 275 -1.36 -5.70 10.19
N ILE A 276 -1.12 -6.95 10.64
CA ILE A 276 -1.22 -7.32 12.05
C ILE A 276 -0.13 -6.58 12.84
N LEU A 277 1.10 -6.58 12.36
CA LEU A 277 2.22 -5.86 12.98
C LEU A 277 1.90 -4.37 13.12
N ALA A 278 1.37 -3.73 12.08
CA ALA A 278 0.92 -2.34 12.12
C ALA A 278 -0.09 -2.11 13.25
N ARG A 279 -1.10 -2.97 13.37
CA ARG A 279 -2.13 -2.87 14.42
C ARG A 279 -1.59 -3.10 15.82
N VAL A 280 -0.68 -4.05 15.98
CA VAL A 280 -0.07 -4.35 17.29
C VAL A 280 0.81 -3.21 17.76
N LEU A 281 1.66 -2.66 16.88
CA LEU A 281 2.55 -1.55 17.20
C LEU A 281 1.79 -0.25 17.53
N THR A 282 0.59 -0.08 16.98
CA THR A 282 -0.24 1.11 17.21
C THR A 282 -1.25 0.94 18.34
N ARG A 283 -1.43 -0.28 18.83
CA ARG A 283 -2.26 -0.58 20.00
C ARG A 283 -1.54 -0.14 21.28
N GLN A 284 -1.20 1.17 21.37
CA GLN A 284 -0.73 1.74 22.63
C GLN A 284 -1.94 2.14 23.46
N LYS A 285 -1.89 1.70 24.74
CA LYS A 285 -2.84 2.01 25.81
C LYS A 285 -3.03 3.50 26.01
#